data_db75b08ff3e663b2862e37ef13f1efd9
#
_entry.id   db75b08ff3e663b2862e37ef13f1efd9
#
_cell.length_a   1.000
_cell.length_b   1.000
_cell.length_c   1.000
_cell.angle_alpha   90.00
_cell.angle_beta   90.00
_cell.angle_gamma   90.00
#
_symmetry.space_group_name_H-M   'P 1'
#
loop_
_entity.id
_entity.type
_entity.pdbx_description
1 polymer ?
#
loop_
_entity_poly.entity_id
_entity_poly.type
_entity_poly.pdbx_seq_one_letter_code
_entity_poly.pdbx_strand_id
1 'polypeptide(L)'
;MYTTELEKQRMASSQEDPEKLAEFDARVAADDFIEPKDWMPEAYRKTLIRQISQHAHSEIVGMLPEGNWITRAPSLRRKAVLLAKVQDEGGHGLYLYCAAETLGISRDEMVEALHSGRAKYSTIFNYPTLTWADIGAIGWLVDGAAIMNQVPLQRTSYGPYARAMVRICKEESFHQRQGFEIMMVLANGTAEQKRMAQDALNRWWWPSLMMFGPPDTQSVHGAQSTRWKIKLLSNDELRQRFVDQTVPQAEYLGLKIPDDKLGWDDARGHYDFGEIDWNEFHEVLKGHGPCNRERMRVRIEAWEEGAWVRAAAEAHARKRAATPQPSPLPVGEREFVQ
;
A
#
# COMPACT_ATOMS: atom_id res chain seq x y z
N MET A 1 34.36 -27.57 -4.42
CA MET A 1 33.19 -27.06 -3.68
C MET A 1 32.26 -28.25 -3.43
N TYR A 2 32.22 -28.76 -2.18
CA TYR A 2 31.34 -29.86 -1.83
C TYR A 2 30.01 -29.27 -1.41
N THR A 3 28.96 -29.48 -2.21
CA THR A 3 27.57 -29.21 -1.82
C THR A 3 27.18 -30.15 -0.70
N THR A 4 26.72 -29.62 0.41
CA THR A 4 26.32 -30.42 1.57
C THR A 4 25.09 -31.29 1.22
N GLU A 5 24.93 -32.42 1.88
CA GLU A 5 23.77 -33.33 1.70
C GLU A 5 22.44 -32.62 1.94
N LEU A 6 22.43 -31.62 2.85
CA LEU A 6 21.29 -30.71 3.08
C LEU A 6 20.97 -29.82 1.86
N GLU A 7 21.98 -29.35 1.15
CA GLU A 7 21.79 -28.57 -0.10
C GLU A 7 21.30 -29.46 -1.22
N LYS A 8 21.78 -30.69 -1.31
CA LYS A 8 21.24 -31.67 -2.28
C LYS A 8 19.81 -32.08 -1.97
N GLN A 9 19.45 -32.26 -0.69
CA GLN A 9 18.06 -32.50 -0.27
C GLN A 9 17.16 -31.29 -0.52
N ARG A 10 17.63 -30.06 -0.30
CA ARG A 10 16.90 -28.85 -0.69
C ARG A 10 16.74 -28.70 -2.20
N MET A 11 17.77 -29.06 -3.00
CA MET A 11 17.68 -29.05 -4.45
C MET A 11 16.81 -30.20 -5.00
N ALA A 12 16.80 -31.36 -4.36
CA ALA A 12 15.91 -32.47 -4.71
C ALA A 12 14.43 -32.23 -4.32
N SER A 13 14.18 -31.42 -3.25
CA SER A 13 12.83 -30.99 -2.89
C SER A 13 12.31 -29.82 -3.72
N SER A 14 13.10 -29.30 -4.67
CA SER A 14 12.71 -28.17 -5.53
C SER A 14 12.05 -28.58 -6.86
N GLN A 15 11.88 -29.87 -7.15
CA GLN A 15 10.99 -30.31 -8.23
C GLN A 15 9.56 -30.26 -7.69
N GLU A 16 8.86 -29.21 -8.07
CA GLU A 16 7.42 -29.09 -7.79
C GLU A 16 6.70 -30.30 -8.42
N ASP A 17 5.81 -30.91 -7.63
CA ASP A 17 5.01 -32.06 -8.05
C ASP A 17 4.13 -31.64 -9.25
N PRO A 18 4.27 -32.24 -10.43
CA PRO A 18 3.54 -31.82 -11.62
C PRO A 18 2.01 -31.93 -11.48
N GLU A 19 1.51 -32.88 -10.69
CA GLU A 19 0.07 -33.07 -10.47
C GLU A 19 -0.48 -31.92 -9.60
N LYS A 20 0.21 -31.59 -8.52
CA LYS A 20 -0.15 -30.46 -7.66
C LYS A 20 -0.05 -29.13 -8.38
N LEU A 21 0.94 -28.96 -9.25
CA LEU A 21 1.08 -27.75 -10.06
C LEU A 21 -0.09 -27.62 -11.04
N ALA A 22 -0.50 -28.71 -11.70
CA ALA A 22 -1.66 -28.71 -12.58
C ALA A 22 -2.97 -28.41 -11.83
N GLU A 23 -3.15 -28.95 -10.63
CA GLU A 23 -4.30 -28.66 -9.76
C GLU A 23 -4.31 -27.18 -9.35
N PHE A 24 -3.17 -26.64 -8.92
CA PHE A 24 -3.01 -25.23 -8.58
C PHE A 24 -3.34 -24.31 -9.78
N ASP A 25 -2.78 -24.59 -10.94
CA ASP A 25 -3.03 -23.80 -12.17
C ASP A 25 -4.52 -23.87 -12.58
N ALA A 26 -5.17 -25.03 -12.44
CA ALA A 26 -6.60 -25.20 -12.72
C ALA A 26 -7.48 -24.37 -11.75
N ARG A 27 -7.17 -24.35 -10.46
CA ARG A 27 -7.87 -23.51 -9.47
C ARG A 27 -7.71 -22.02 -9.74
N VAL A 28 -6.49 -21.59 -10.03
CA VAL A 28 -6.24 -20.18 -10.41
C VAL A 28 -7.00 -19.82 -11.67
N ALA A 29 -7.04 -20.71 -12.68
CA ALA A 29 -7.80 -20.48 -13.90
C ALA A 29 -9.31 -20.36 -13.65
N ALA A 30 -9.85 -21.16 -12.71
CA ALA A 30 -11.26 -21.15 -12.31
C ALA A 30 -11.66 -19.97 -11.41
N ASP A 31 -10.73 -19.06 -11.06
CA ASP A 31 -10.92 -17.97 -10.10
C ASP A 31 -11.21 -18.47 -8.65
N ASP A 32 -10.79 -19.68 -8.32
CA ASP A 32 -10.86 -20.20 -6.98
C ASP A 32 -9.76 -19.61 -6.10
N PHE A 33 -10.09 -19.23 -4.88
CA PHE A 33 -9.09 -18.74 -3.94
C PHE A 33 -8.14 -19.84 -3.50
N ILE A 34 -6.86 -19.51 -3.47
CA ILE A 34 -5.82 -20.29 -2.80
C ILE A 34 -5.80 -19.85 -1.33
N GLU A 35 -6.01 -20.81 -0.44
CA GLU A 35 -6.08 -20.56 1.00
C GLU A 35 -4.77 -20.98 1.71
N PRO A 36 -4.51 -20.53 2.97
CA PRO A 36 -3.24 -20.79 3.67
C PRO A 36 -2.85 -22.27 3.80
N LYS A 37 -3.85 -23.16 3.84
CA LYS A 37 -3.64 -24.62 3.97
C LYS A 37 -3.49 -25.33 2.64
N ASP A 38 -3.78 -24.65 1.55
CA ASP A 38 -3.66 -25.23 0.22
C ASP A 38 -2.18 -25.33 -0.20
N TRP A 39 -1.88 -26.36 -0.96
CA TRP A 39 -0.58 -26.43 -1.61
C TRP A 39 -0.45 -25.30 -2.64
N MET A 40 0.71 -24.67 -2.67
CA MET A 40 1.04 -23.62 -3.61
C MET A 40 2.52 -23.69 -4.01
N PRO A 41 2.88 -23.33 -5.25
CA PRO A 41 4.27 -23.25 -5.67
C PRO A 41 5.08 -22.29 -4.79
N GLU A 42 6.32 -22.63 -4.49
CA GLU A 42 7.19 -21.78 -3.67
C GLU A 42 7.45 -20.42 -4.31
N ALA A 43 7.50 -20.34 -5.62
CA ALA A 43 7.63 -19.09 -6.36
C ALA A 43 6.39 -18.17 -6.20
N TYR A 44 5.18 -18.76 -6.15
CA TYR A 44 3.93 -18.04 -5.88
C TYR A 44 3.94 -17.50 -4.44
N ARG A 45 4.26 -18.36 -3.45
CA ARG A 45 4.39 -17.97 -2.03
C ARG A 45 5.36 -16.81 -1.84
N LYS A 46 6.56 -16.88 -2.40
CA LYS A 46 7.58 -15.81 -2.32
C LYS A 46 7.11 -14.52 -2.96
N THR A 47 6.39 -14.61 -4.08
CA THR A 47 5.84 -13.43 -4.76
C THR A 47 4.78 -12.75 -3.91
N LEU A 48 3.88 -13.51 -3.28
CA LEU A 48 2.87 -12.99 -2.35
C LEU A 48 3.52 -12.35 -1.11
N ILE A 49 4.46 -13.03 -0.45
CA ILE A 49 5.17 -12.48 0.72
C ILE A 49 5.78 -11.13 0.36
N ARG A 50 6.51 -11.05 -0.74
CA ARG A 50 7.12 -9.79 -1.19
C ARG A 50 6.08 -8.71 -1.44
N GLN A 51 5.00 -9.02 -2.17
CA GLN A 51 4.01 -8.04 -2.58
C GLN A 51 3.17 -7.56 -1.40
N ILE A 52 2.69 -8.48 -0.54
CA ILE A 52 1.85 -8.14 0.61
C ILE A 52 2.68 -7.40 1.67
N SER A 53 3.92 -7.84 1.93
CA SER A 53 4.80 -7.13 2.88
C SER A 53 5.15 -5.73 2.39
N GLN A 54 5.46 -5.55 1.11
CA GLN A 54 5.72 -4.22 0.54
C GLN A 54 4.49 -3.31 0.63
N HIS A 55 3.28 -3.85 0.43
CA HIS A 55 2.04 -3.13 0.60
C HIS A 55 1.86 -2.72 2.07
N ALA A 56 1.96 -3.65 3.01
CA ALA A 56 1.88 -3.37 4.45
C ALA A 56 2.89 -2.29 4.89
N HIS A 57 4.13 -2.38 4.42
CA HIS A 57 5.15 -1.36 4.68
C HIS A 57 4.78 0.00 4.11
N SER A 58 4.11 0.03 2.97
CA SER A 58 3.65 1.27 2.35
C SER A 58 2.61 1.97 3.21
N GLU A 59 1.64 1.25 3.75
CA GLU A 59 0.63 1.78 4.67
C GLU A 59 1.30 2.37 5.92
N ILE A 60 2.22 1.63 6.56
CA ILE A 60 2.90 2.11 7.77
C ILE A 60 3.77 3.36 7.50
N VAL A 61 4.48 3.41 6.36
CA VAL A 61 5.27 4.58 6.00
C VAL A 61 4.39 5.75 5.57
N GLY A 62 3.24 5.47 4.94
CA GLY A 62 2.24 6.46 4.52
C GLY A 62 1.70 7.30 5.68
N MET A 63 1.65 6.75 6.89
CA MET A 63 1.27 7.49 8.09
C MET A 63 2.17 8.71 8.36
N LEU A 64 3.45 8.69 7.98
CA LEU A 64 4.42 9.73 8.36
C LEU A 64 4.15 11.09 7.69
N PRO A 65 4.01 11.20 6.37
CA PRO A 65 3.77 12.48 5.70
C PRO A 65 2.47 13.16 6.17
N GLU A 66 1.44 12.41 6.47
CA GLU A 66 0.15 12.92 6.91
C GLU A 66 0.08 13.14 8.42
N GLY A 67 0.64 12.22 9.22
CA GLY A 67 0.69 12.33 10.67
C GLY A 67 1.37 13.61 11.14
N ASN A 68 2.40 14.07 10.45
CA ASN A 68 3.08 15.33 10.71
C ASN A 68 2.17 16.57 10.51
N TRP A 69 1.02 16.43 9.86
CA TRP A 69 0.08 17.52 9.62
C TRP A 69 -1.12 17.52 10.56
N ILE A 70 -1.32 16.52 11.40
CA ILE A 70 -2.46 16.47 12.34
C ILE A 70 -2.52 17.73 13.19
N THR A 71 -1.41 18.14 13.81
CA THR A 71 -1.36 19.35 14.65
C THR A 71 -1.48 20.64 13.84
N ARG A 72 -1.07 20.65 12.58
CA ARG A 72 -1.05 21.81 11.68
C ARG A 72 -2.32 21.96 10.83
N ALA A 73 -3.21 20.98 10.84
CA ALA A 73 -4.47 21.05 10.08
C ALA A 73 -5.31 22.28 10.52
N PRO A 74 -6.00 22.96 9.58
CA PRO A 74 -6.52 24.32 9.78
C PRO A 74 -7.72 24.41 10.72
N SER A 75 -8.36 23.31 11.07
CA SER A 75 -9.50 23.31 11.99
C SER A 75 -9.55 22.02 12.81
N LEU A 76 -10.27 22.05 13.94
CA LEU A 76 -10.46 20.85 14.76
C LEU A 76 -11.11 19.71 14.00
N ARG A 77 -12.09 20.01 13.13
CA ARG A 77 -12.70 19.02 12.24
C ARG A 77 -11.66 18.36 11.31
N ARG A 78 -10.81 19.17 10.68
CA ARG A 78 -9.76 18.65 9.78
C ARG A 78 -8.69 17.86 10.54
N LYS A 79 -8.35 18.26 11.76
CA LYS A 79 -7.46 17.47 12.64
C LYS A 79 -8.05 16.10 12.95
N ALA A 80 -9.33 16.02 13.31
CA ALA A 80 -10.01 14.78 13.65
C ALA A 80 -10.11 13.85 12.42
N VAL A 81 -10.44 14.38 11.24
CA VAL A 81 -10.50 13.60 10.00
C VAL A 81 -9.12 13.05 9.63
N LEU A 82 -8.07 13.88 9.70
CA LEU A 82 -6.72 13.43 9.37
C LEU A 82 -6.19 12.42 10.38
N LEU A 83 -6.51 12.58 11.68
CA LEU A 83 -6.16 11.58 12.69
C LEU A 83 -6.85 10.23 12.40
N ALA A 84 -8.14 10.24 12.03
CA ALA A 84 -8.85 9.01 11.68
C ALA A 84 -8.20 8.33 10.46
N LYS A 85 -7.89 9.09 9.40
CA LYS A 85 -7.18 8.57 8.24
C LYS A 85 -5.85 7.91 8.62
N VAL A 86 -4.98 8.61 9.36
CA VAL A 86 -3.69 8.06 9.79
C VAL A 86 -3.84 6.79 10.63
N GLN A 87 -4.91 6.70 11.43
CA GLN A 87 -5.23 5.50 12.19
C GLN A 87 -5.67 4.34 11.28
N ASP A 88 -6.44 4.64 10.24
CA ASP A 88 -6.85 3.64 9.24
C ASP A 88 -5.64 3.07 8.50
N GLU A 89 -4.66 3.89 8.09
CA GLU A 89 -3.40 3.43 7.47
C GLU A 89 -2.65 2.43 8.36
N GLY A 90 -2.58 2.71 9.67
CA GLY A 90 -2.02 1.76 10.65
C GLY A 90 -2.81 0.45 10.70
N GLY A 91 -4.14 0.50 10.60
CA GLY A 91 -5.04 -0.64 10.52
C GLY A 91 -4.85 -1.44 9.23
N HIS A 92 -4.70 -0.76 8.09
CA HIS A 92 -4.42 -1.38 6.78
C HIS A 92 -3.12 -2.17 6.82
N GLY A 93 -2.04 -1.57 7.33
CA GLY A 93 -0.77 -2.25 7.54
C GLY A 93 -0.91 -3.51 8.39
N LEU A 94 -1.69 -3.46 9.48
CA LEU A 94 -1.94 -4.60 10.34
C LEU A 94 -2.69 -5.74 9.62
N TYR A 95 -3.74 -5.43 8.85
CA TYR A 95 -4.47 -6.46 8.07
C TYR A 95 -3.58 -7.14 7.06
N LEU A 96 -2.72 -6.38 6.39
CA LEU A 96 -1.78 -6.89 5.41
C LEU A 96 -0.69 -7.75 6.05
N TYR A 97 -0.14 -7.34 7.19
CA TYR A 97 0.78 -8.18 7.94
C TYR A 97 0.13 -9.50 8.36
N CYS A 98 -1.12 -9.47 8.85
CA CYS A 98 -1.85 -10.70 9.16
C CYS A 98 -2.02 -11.61 7.93
N ALA A 99 -2.28 -11.04 6.74
CA ALA A 99 -2.35 -11.83 5.52
C ALA A 99 -0.98 -12.43 5.13
N ALA A 100 0.11 -11.70 5.29
CA ALA A 100 1.46 -12.20 5.03
C ALA A 100 1.88 -13.30 6.04
N GLU A 101 1.51 -13.17 7.31
CA GLU A 101 1.79 -14.18 8.35
C GLU A 101 1.22 -15.55 8.00
N THR A 102 0.08 -15.60 7.28
CA THR A 102 -0.50 -16.87 6.82
C THR A 102 0.35 -17.59 5.76
N LEU A 103 1.35 -16.91 5.20
CA LEU A 103 2.35 -17.46 4.27
C LEU A 103 3.64 -17.95 4.97
N GLY A 104 3.73 -17.79 6.30
CA GLY A 104 4.83 -18.30 7.11
C GLY A 104 5.97 -17.31 7.38
N ILE A 105 5.79 -16.02 7.05
CA ILE A 105 6.69 -14.95 7.49
C ILE A 105 6.16 -14.33 8.78
N SER A 106 7.00 -14.06 9.77
CA SER A 106 6.54 -13.43 11.01
C SER A 106 6.38 -11.91 10.84
N ARG A 107 5.45 -11.34 11.61
CA ARG A 107 5.28 -9.88 11.66
C ARG A 107 6.55 -9.19 12.15
N ASP A 108 7.20 -9.75 13.14
CA ASP A 108 8.42 -9.18 13.74
C ASP A 108 9.53 -9.09 12.70
N GLU A 109 9.71 -10.13 11.85
CA GLU A 109 10.68 -10.09 10.74
C GLU A 109 10.36 -8.99 9.74
N MET A 110 9.08 -8.82 9.38
CA MET A 110 8.63 -7.78 8.44
C MET A 110 8.84 -6.37 9.03
N VAL A 111 8.44 -6.16 10.28
CA VAL A 111 8.57 -4.88 10.97
C VAL A 111 10.03 -4.52 11.21
N GLU A 112 10.86 -5.48 11.62
CA GLU A 112 12.31 -5.27 11.75
C GLU A 112 12.95 -4.93 10.39
N ALA A 113 12.56 -5.62 9.31
CA ALA A 113 13.07 -5.31 7.98
C ALA A 113 12.70 -3.88 7.55
N LEU A 114 11.49 -3.39 7.90
CA LEU A 114 11.08 -2.02 7.62
C LEU A 114 11.95 -1.00 8.38
N HIS A 115 12.09 -1.16 9.68
CA HIS A 115 12.79 -0.19 10.54
C HIS A 115 14.32 -0.23 10.35
N SER A 116 14.89 -1.38 9.98
CA SER A 116 16.32 -1.48 9.61
C SER A 116 16.64 -0.99 8.19
N GLY A 117 15.64 -0.56 7.42
CA GLY A 117 15.82 -0.05 6.06
C GLY A 117 16.04 -1.13 5.00
N ARG A 118 15.88 -2.42 5.34
CA ARG A 118 16.01 -3.52 4.38
C ARG A 118 14.77 -3.74 3.52
N ALA A 119 13.59 -3.35 4.03
CA ALA A 119 12.33 -3.49 3.33
C ALA A 119 12.08 -2.33 2.36
N LYS A 120 11.38 -2.65 1.28
CA LYS A 120 10.88 -1.68 0.31
C LYS A 120 9.44 -1.30 0.62
N TYR A 121 9.08 -0.10 0.25
CA TYR A 121 7.72 0.46 0.31
C TYR A 121 7.49 1.36 -0.92
N SER A 122 6.29 1.89 -1.11
CA SER A 122 5.98 2.75 -2.26
C SER A 122 6.86 3.99 -2.30
N THR A 123 7.43 4.29 -3.48
CA THR A 123 8.32 5.42 -3.70
C THR A 123 7.68 6.76 -3.37
N ILE A 124 6.35 6.85 -3.50
CA ILE A 124 5.56 8.07 -3.31
C ILE A 124 5.78 8.71 -1.93
N PHE A 125 6.00 7.91 -0.88
CA PHE A 125 6.19 8.41 0.48
C PHE A 125 7.54 9.07 0.74
N ASN A 126 8.42 9.10 -0.27
CA ASN A 126 9.69 9.80 -0.22
C ASN A 126 9.63 11.22 -0.84
N TYR A 127 8.43 11.72 -1.13
CA TYR A 127 8.20 13.08 -1.58
C TYR A 127 7.74 13.99 -0.42
N PRO A 128 8.08 15.30 -0.44
CA PRO A 128 7.80 16.20 0.67
C PRO A 128 6.35 16.66 0.71
N THR A 129 5.80 16.81 1.93
CA THR A 129 4.52 17.46 2.20
C THR A 129 4.78 18.87 2.73
N LEU A 130 4.71 19.88 1.85
CA LEU A 130 5.14 21.25 2.13
C LEU A 130 4.01 22.13 2.64
N THR A 131 2.78 21.91 2.17
CA THR A 131 1.62 22.74 2.48
C THR A 131 0.40 21.88 2.83
N TRP A 132 -0.66 22.52 3.31
CA TRP A 132 -1.94 21.83 3.54
C TRP A 132 -2.55 21.28 2.25
N ALA A 133 -2.27 21.91 1.11
CA ALA A 133 -2.72 21.40 -0.18
C ALA A 133 -2.07 20.07 -0.56
N ASP A 134 -0.83 19.80 -0.08
CA ASP A 134 -0.21 18.50 -0.31
C ASP A 134 -0.99 17.37 0.38
N ILE A 135 -1.59 17.62 1.55
CA ILE A 135 -2.48 16.67 2.20
C ILE A 135 -3.74 16.42 1.35
N GLY A 136 -4.28 17.47 0.73
CA GLY A 136 -5.36 17.33 -0.25
C GLY A 136 -4.95 16.53 -1.49
N ALA A 137 -3.77 16.82 -2.03
CA ALA A 137 -3.23 16.13 -3.20
C ALA A 137 -2.89 14.66 -2.90
N ILE A 138 -2.36 14.34 -1.71
CA ILE A 138 -2.14 12.97 -1.28
C ILE A 138 -3.47 12.21 -1.27
N GLY A 139 -4.48 12.70 -0.55
CA GLY A 139 -5.78 12.04 -0.52
C GLY A 139 -6.42 11.91 -1.89
N TRP A 140 -6.32 12.92 -2.75
CA TRP A 140 -6.92 12.87 -4.08
C TRP A 140 -6.14 11.98 -5.06
N LEU A 141 -4.83 12.22 -5.20
CA LEU A 141 -4.00 11.59 -6.24
C LEU A 141 -3.35 10.30 -5.75
N VAL A 142 -2.76 10.29 -4.55
CA VAL A 142 -2.02 9.13 -4.05
C VAL A 142 -2.99 8.04 -3.61
N ASP A 143 -4.01 8.36 -2.80
CA ASP A 143 -5.03 7.39 -2.43
C ASP A 143 -5.90 7.01 -3.65
N GLY A 144 -6.11 7.94 -4.60
CA GLY A 144 -6.73 7.63 -5.88
C GLY A 144 -5.97 6.59 -6.70
N ALA A 145 -4.65 6.70 -6.77
CA ALA A 145 -3.79 5.70 -7.41
C ALA A 145 -3.73 4.40 -6.59
N ALA A 146 -3.74 4.49 -5.25
CA ALA A 146 -3.82 3.33 -4.37
C ALA A 146 -5.11 2.55 -4.62
N ILE A 147 -6.27 3.19 -4.61
CA ILE A 147 -7.58 2.57 -4.90
C ILE A 147 -7.58 1.90 -6.28
N MET A 148 -7.02 2.56 -7.29
CA MET A 148 -6.94 2.00 -8.64
C MET A 148 -6.16 0.67 -8.67
N ASN A 149 -5.09 0.57 -7.86
CA ASN A 149 -4.32 -0.66 -7.67
C ASN A 149 -5.06 -1.69 -6.80
N GLN A 150 -5.73 -1.25 -5.75
CA GLN A 150 -6.27 -2.09 -4.67
C GLN A 150 -7.62 -2.72 -5.01
N VAL A 151 -8.50 -2.02 -5.73
CA VAL A 151 -9.83 -2.54 -6.10
C VAL A 151 -9.74 -3.86 -6.86
N PRO A 152 -8.89 -4.04 -7.89
CA PRO A 152 -8.72 -5.34 -8.53
C PRO A 152 -8.21 -6.43 -7.58
N LEU A 153 -7.42 -6.08 -6.55
CA LEU A 153 -6.88 -7.03 -5.58
C LEU A 153 -7.94 -7.70 -4.68
N GLN A 154 -9.16 -7.17 -4.64
CA GLN A 154 -10.30 -7.85 -3.99
C GLN A 154 -10.62 -9.20 -4.66
N ARG A 155 -10.12 -9.43 -5.87
CA ARG A 155 -10.25 -10.66 -6.65
C ARG A 155 -8.90 -11.34 -6.92
N THR A 156 -7.85 -10.96 -6.16
CA THR A 156 -6.56 -11.66 -6.23
C THR A 156 -6.73 -13.13 -5.90
N SER A 157 -5.91 -13.98 -6.48
CA SER A 157 -6.00 -15.43 -6.28
C SER A 157 -5.73 -15.90 -4.84
N TYR A 158 -5.14 -15.08 -3.97
CA TYR A 158 -4.85 -15.44 -2.59
C TYR A 158 -5.94 -14.91 -1.63
N GLY A 159 -6.72 -15.82 -1.05
CA GLY A 159 -7.93 -15.52 -0.26
C GLY A 159 -7.70 -14.53 0.89
N PRO A 160 -6.69 -14.70 1.78
CA PRO A 160 -6.44 -13.76 2.86
C PRO A 160 -6.17 -12.33 2.38
N TYR A 161 -5.43 -12.16 1.28
CA TYR A 161 -5.16 -10.85 0.70
C TYR A 161 -6.42 -10.23 0.11
N ALA A 162 -7.20 -11.01 -0.66
CA ALA A 162 -8.46 -10.55 -1.24
C ALA A 162 -9.42 -10.04 -0.17
N ARG A 163 -9.57 -10.78 0.95
CA ARG A 163 -10.45 -10.39 2.06
C ARG A 163 -9.99 -9.12 2.77
N ALA A 164 -8.68 -8.93 2.96
CA ALA A 164 -8.13 -7.69 3.51
C ALA A 164 -8.50 -6.49 2.63
N MET A 165 -8.40 -6.63 1.30
CA MET A 165 -8.71 -5.56 0.35
C MET A 165 -10.16 -5.09 0.40
N VAL A 166 -11.11 -5.95 0.75
CA VAL A 166 -12.54 -5.56 0.84
C VAL A 166 -12.75 -4.42 1.86
N ARG A 167 -12.06 -4.48 2.99
CA ARG A 167 -12.14 -3.45 4.02
C ARG A 167 -11.28 -2.24 3.66
N ILE A 168 -10.04 -2.46 3.29
CA ILE A 168 -9.09 -1.40 2.93
C ILE A 168 -9.67 -0.49 1.85
N CYS A 169 -10.20 -1.03 0.75
CA CYS A 169 -10.77 -0.23 -0.32
C CYS A 169 -11.97 0.66 0.11
N LYS A 170 -12.73 0.24 1.12
CA LYS A 170 -13.84 1.07 1.65
C LYS A 170 -13.31 2.29 2.41
N GLU A 171 -12.31 2.08 3.24
CA GLU A 171 -11.67 3.13 4.03
C GLU A 171 -10.88 4.09 3.11
N GLU A 172 -10.15 3.57 2.13
CA GLU A 172 -9.45 4.35 1.10
C GLU A 172 -10.38 5.24 0.26
N SER A 173 -11.58 4.77 -0.05
CA SER A 173 -12.57 5.59 -0.76
C SER A 173 -12.98 6.83 0.04
N PHE A 174 -12.99 6.73 1.36
CA PHE A 174 -13.18 7.86 2.25
C PHE A 174 -11.97 8.80 2.24
N HIS A 175 -10.75 8.26 2.27
CA HIS A 175 -9.51 9.03 2.20
C HIS A 175 -9.42 9.86 0.92
N GLN A 176 -9.66 9.23 -0.23
CA GLN A 176 -9.68 9.91 -1.53
C GLN A 176 -10.71 11.06 -1.55
N ARG A 177 -11.91 10.81 -1.07
CA ARG A 177 -12.95 11.83 -0.99
C ARG A 177 -12.54 13.01 -0.12
N GLN A 178 -11.93 12.76 1.05
CA GLN A 178 -11.47 13.83 1.94
C GLN A 178 -10.36 14.67 1.30
N GLY A 179 -9.44 14.04 0.59
CA GLY A 179 -8.40 14.74 -0.16
C GLY A 179 -8.98 15.63 -1.25
N PHE A 180 -9.88 15.09 -2.05
CA PHE A 180 -10.57 15.85 -3.09
C PHE A 180 -11.37 17.03 -2.52
N GLU A 181 -12.07 16.87 -1.40
CA GLU A 181 -12.78 17.96 -0.69
C GLU A 181 -11.81 19.07 -0.23
N ILE A 182 -10.60 18.75 0.21
CA ILE A 182 -9.58 19.74 0.56
C ILE A 182 -9.18 20.53 -0.69
N MET A 183 -8.88 19.84 -1.79
CA MET A 183 -8.50 20.47 -3.04
C MET A 183 -9.64 21.36 -3.59
N MET A 184 -10.88 20.92 -3.51
CA MET A 184 -12.05 21.68 -3.92
C MET A 184 -12.22 22.98 -3.12
N VAL A 185 -12.02 22.91 -1.79
CA VAL A 185 -12.08 24.12 -0.93
C VAL A 185 -10.99 25.10 -1.30
N LEU A 186 -9.77 24.63 -1.55
CA LEU A 186 -8.64 25.49 -1.90
C LEU A 186 -8.79 26.08 -3.32
N ALA A 187 -9.22 25.28 -4.28
CA ALA A 187 -9.42 25.71 -5.66
C ALA A 187 -10.53 26.79 -5.82
N ASN A 188 -11.54 26.74 -4.94
CA ASN A 188 -12.64 27.72 -4.92
C ASN A 188 -12.40 28.85 -3.88
N GLY A 189 -11.25 28.89 -3.24
CA GLY A 189 -10.90 29.89 -2.24
C GLY A 189 -10.25 31.15 -2.82
N THR A 190 -9.35 31.75 -2.04
CA THR A 190 -8.59 32.93 -2.50
C THR A 190 -7.64 32.57 -3.64
N ALA A 191 -7.14 33.57 -4.37
CA ALA A 191 -6.14 33.38 -5.42
C ALA A 191 -4.88 32.64 -4.88
N GLU A 192 -4.51 32.90 -3.62
CA GLU A 192 -3.39 32.22 -2.97
C GLU A 192 -3.69 30.75 -2.65
N GLN A 193 -4.87 30.46 -2.15
CA GLN A 193 -5.31 29.07 -1.93
C GLN A 193 -5.36 28.28 -3.22
N LYS A 194 -5.86 28.89 -4.31
CA LYS A 194 -5.87 28.26 -5.64
C LYS A 194 -4.44 28.00 -6.15
N ARG A 195 -3.52 28.96 -5.98
CA ARG A 195 -2.10 28.73 -6.32
C ARG A 195 -1.51 27.58 -5.50
N MET A 196 -1.79 27.52 -4.19
CA MET A 196 -1.33 26.44 -3.32
C MET A 196 -1.85 25.07 -3.80
N ALA A 197 -3.12 24.98 -4.23
CA ALA A 197 -3.69 23.75 -4.79
C ALA A 197 -3.01 23.37 -6.11
N GLN A 198 -2.75 24.36 -7.00
CA GLN A 198 -2.04 24.12 -8.26
C GLN A 198 -0.61 23.64 -8.03
N ASP A 199 0.11 24.26 -7.09
CA ASP A 199 1.49 23.88 -6.75
C ASP A 199 1.54 22.45 -6.18
N ALA A 200 0.54 22.05 -5.39
CA ALA A 200 0.44 20.68 -4.89
C ALA A 200 0.17 19.69 -6.04
N LEU A 201 -0.78 20.00 -6.94
CA LEU A 201 -1.01 19.17 -8.13
C LEU A 201 0.26 19.01 -8.95
N ASN A 202 1.03 20.09 -9.17
CA ASN A 202 2.28 20.05 -9.92
C ASN A 202 3.33 19.13 -9.28
N ARG A 203 3.39 19.08 -7.94
CA ARG A 203 4.35 18.21 -7.23
C ARG A 203 3.94 16.75 -7.23
N TRP A 204 2.64 16.45 -7.16
CA TRP A 204 2.16 15.08 -6.90
C TRP A 204 1.71 14.34 -8.17
N TRP A 205 1.50 15.02 -9.29
CA TRP A 205 1.03 14.38 -10.53
C TRP A 205 1.96 13.26 -11.01
N TRP A 206 3.19 13.59 -11.35
CA TRP A 206 4.14 12.62 -11.88
C TRP A 206 4.51 11.51 -10.89
N PRO A 207 4.78 11.81 -9.62
CA PRO A 207 4.99 10.76 -8.62
C PRO A 207 3.79 9.80 -8.46
N SER A 208 2.55 10.28 -8.59
CA SER A 208 1.36 9.41 -8.53
C SER A 208 1.28 8.45 -9.72
N LEU A 209 1.69 8.87 -10.92
CA LEU A 209 1.78 7.99 -12.08
C LEU A 209 2.85 6.90 -11.92
N MET A 210 3.91 7.18 -11.18
CA MET A 210 4.97 6.22 -10.86
C MET A 210 4.52 5.12 -9.88
N MET A 211 3.43 5.32 -9.13
CA MET A 211 2.91 4.32 -8.18
C MET A 211 2.47 3.02 -8.84
N PHE A 212 2.10 3.06 -10.10
CA PHE A 212 1.72 1.86 -10.85
C PHE A 212 2.92 0.98 -11.22
N GLY A 213 4.14 1.48 -11.02
CA GLY A 213 5.39 0.82 -11.40
C GLY A 213 5.81 1.10 -12.84
N PRO A 214 6.95 0.56 -13.28
CA PRO A 214 7.47 0.78 -14.63
C PRO A 214 6.53 0.22 -15.70
N PRO A 215 6.70 0.61 -16.98
CA PRO A 215 5.94 0.06 -18.11
C PRO A 215 5.95 -1.46 -18.11
N ASP A 216 4.90 -2.08 -18.61
CA ASP A 216 4.75 -3.55 -18.63
C ASP A 216 5.92 -4.23 -19.32
N THR A 217 6.47 -3.61 -20.36
CA THR A 217 7.66 -4.09 -21.09
C THR A 217 8.94 -4.15 -20.23
N GLN A 218 8.99 -3.42 -19.12
CA GLN A 218 10.13 -3.37 -18.20
C GLN A 218 9.81 -4.04 -16.85
N SER A 219 8.60 -4.53 -16.66
CA SER A 219 8.16 -5.14 -15.41
C SER A 219 8.62 -6.60 -15.31
N VAL A 220 9.69 -6.86 -14.56
CA VAL A 220 10.31 -8.19 -14.39
C VAL A 220 9.34 -9.25 -13.83
N HIS A 221 8.35 -8.85 -13.05
CA HIS A 221 7.43 -9.75 -12.36
C HIS A 221 5.98 -9.62 -12.82
N GLY A 222 5.68 -8.69 -13.73
CA GLY A 222 4.32 -8.36 -14.17
C GLY A 222 3.61 -9.58 -14.77
N ALA A 223 4.18 -10.18 -15.81
CA ALA A 223 3.60 -11.30 -16.51
C ALA A 223 3.31 -12.51 -15.59
N GLN A 224 4.23 -12.83 -14.67
CA GLN A 224 4.04 -13.94 -13.73
C GLN A 224 2.94 -13.64 -12.71
N SER A 225 2.90 -12.43 -12.17
CA SER A 225 1.85 -12.02 -11.22
C SER A 225 0.46 -12.01 -11.86
N THR A 226 0.37 -11.63 -13.14
CA THR A 226 -0.89 -11.66 -13.91
C THR A 226 -1.30 -13.12 -14.23
N ARG A 227 -0.37 -13.98 -14.65
CA ARG A 227 -0.63 -15.40 -14.87
C ARG A 227 -1.22 -16.09 -13.65
N TRP A 228 -0.70 -15.77 -12.47
CA TRP A 228 -1.19 -16.30 -11.20
C TRP A 228 -2.39 -15.55 -10.63
N LYS A 229 -2.93 -14.59 -11.38
CA LYS A 229 -4.02 -13.72 -10.91
C LYS A 229 -3.76 -13.08 -9.53
N ILE A 230 -2.49 -12.90 -9.15
CA ILE A 230 -2.11 -12.07 -8.01
C ILE A 230 -2.43 -10.61 -8.36
N LYS A 231 -2.13 -10.20 -9.59
CA LYS A 231 -2.46 -8.92 -10.18
C LYS A 231 -3.38 -9.16 -11.39
N LEU A 232 -4.51 -8.45 -11.45
CA LEU A 232 -5.53 -8.67 -12.49
C LEU A 232 -5.40 -7.72 -13.69
N LEU A 233 -4.77 -6.57 -13.48
CA LEU A 233 -4.55 -5.54 -14.48
C LEU A 233 -3.07 -5.20 -14.56
N SER A 234 -2.61 -4.81 -15.73
CA SER A 234 -1.23 -4.40 -15.93
C SER A 234 -0.92 -3.02 -15.34
N ASN A 235 0.36 -2.67 -15.26
CA ASN A 235 0.77 -1.34 -14.79
C ASN A 235 0.26 -0.25 -15.72
N ASP A 236 0.35 -0.48 -17.02
CA ASP A 236 -0.04 0.50 -18.04
C ASP A 236 -1.55 0.69 -18.08
N GLU A 237 -2.35 -0.41 -17.95
CA GLU A 237 -3.81 -0.32 -17.85
C GLU A 237 -4.26 0.47 -16.62
N LEU A 238 -3.67 0.21 -15.46
CA LEU A 238 -4.03 0.91 -14.22
C LEU A 238 -3.67 2.39 -14.29
N ARG A 239 -2.50 2.70 -14.82
CA ARG A 239 -2.05 4.09 -15.02
C ARG A 239 -2.95 4.85 -15.98
N GLN A 240 -3.34 4.24 -17.10
CA GLN A 240 -4.25 4.85 -18.07
C GLN A 240 -5.61 5.16 -17.42
N ARG A 241 -6.20 4.19 -16.72
CA ARG A 241 -7.46 4.39 -16.00
C ARG A 241 -7.38 5.52 -14.97
N PHE A 242 -6.25 5.63 -14.28
CA PHE A 242 -6.02 6.72 -13.32
C PHE A 242 -6.00 8.09 -14.02
N VAL A 243 -5.30 8.21 -15.13
CA VAL A 243 -5.25 9.45 -15.92
C VAL A 243 -6.65 9.82 -16.40
N ASP A 244 -7.38 8.87 -17.01
CA ASP A 244 -8.72 9.08 -17.55
C ASP A 244 -9.74 9.50 -16.48
N GLN A 245 -9.56 9.04 -15.25
CA GLN A 245 -10.40 9.42 -14.12
C GLN A 245 -10.01 10.78 -13.53
N THR A 246 -8.72 11.07 -13.47
CA THR A 246 -8.19 12.22 -12.71
C THR A 246 -8.22 13.52 -13.51
N VAL A 247 -8.01 13.45 -14.83
CA VAL A 247 -8.00 14.65 -15.69
C VAL A 247 -9.33 15.42 -15.63
N PRO A 248 -10.50 14.79 -15.80
CA PRO A 248 -11.79 15.50 -15.65
C PRO A 248 -12.00 16.09 -14.25
N GLN A 249 -11.46 15.45 -13.22
CA GLN A 249 -11.53 15.98 -11.85
C GLN A 249 -10.67 17.26 -11.70
N ALA A 250 -9.47 17.30 -12.29
CA ALA A 250 -8.63 18.49 -12.30
C ALA A 250 -9.29 19.65 -13.05
N GLU A 251 -9.92 19.36 -14.20
CA GLU A 251 -10.68 20.33 -14.98
C GLU A 251 -11.87 20.88 -14.17
N TYR A 252 -12.61 20.02 -13.47
CA TYR A 252 -13.69 20.44 -12.58
C TYR A 252 -13.21 21.38 -11.47
N LEU A 253 -12.01 21.14 -10.93
CA LEU A 253 -11.38 22.04 -9.95
C LEU A 253 -10.84 23.33 -10.56
N GLY A 254 -10.82 23.45 -11.90
CA GLY A 254 -10.16 24.55 -12.59
C GLY A 254 -8.66 24.61 -12.35
N LEU A 255 -8.03 23.44 -12.17
CA LEU A 255 -6.59 23.23 -12.03
C LEU A 255 -6.04 22.65 -13.34
N LYS A 256 -4.79 23.03 -13.68
CA LYS A 256 -4.13 22.55 -14.88
C LYS A 256 -3.17 21.40 -14.52
N ILE A 257 -3.36 20.23 -15.14
CA ILE A 257 -2.40 19.13 -15.08
C ILE A 257 -1.05 19.61 -15.67
N PRO A 258 0.08 19.35 -14.97
CA PRO A 258 1.41 19.81 -15.41
C PRO A 258 2.02 18.88 -16.49
N ASP A 259 1.28 18.71 -17.58
CA ASP A 259 1.65 17.85 -18.70
C ASP A 259 1.27 18.53 -20.01
N ASP A 260 2.27 18.96 -20.77
CA ASP A 260 2.04 19.67 -22.03
C ASP A 260 1.67 18.72 -23.19
N LYS A 261 1.80 17.41 -23.00
CA LYS A 261 1.39 16.38 -23.98
C LYS A 261 0.02 15.79 -23.68
N LEU A 262 -0.59 16.22 -22.56
CA LEU A 262 -1.92 15.74 -22.19
C LEU A 262 -2.97 16.16 -23.23
N GLY A 263 -3.69 15.19 -23.76
CA GLY A 263 -4.77 15.43 -24.73
C GLY A 263 -5.70 14.24 -24.85
N TRP A 264 -6.96 14.52 -25.16
CA TRP A 264 -7.93 13.46 -25.42
C TRP A 264 -7.75 12.90 -26.84
N ASP A 265 -7.63 11.58 -26.96
CA ASP A 265 -7.61 10.87 -28.23
C ASP A 265 -8.96 10.21 -28.49
N ASP A 266 -9.73 10.77 -29.41
CA ASP A 266 -11.08 10.28 -29.78
C ASP A 266 -11.06 8.86 -30.36
N ALA A 267 -9.96 8.49 -31.03
CA ALA A 267 -9.86 7.16 -31.66
C ALA A 267 -9.62 6.05 -30.63
N ARG A 268 -8.92 6.35 -29.55
CA ARG A 268 -8.63 5.41 -28.46
C ARG A 268 -9.65 5.53 -27.30
N GLY A 269 -10.34 6.67 -27.18
CA GLY A 269 -11.22 6.95 -26.06
C GLY A 269 -10.47 7.11 -24.73
N HIS A 270 -9.24 7.63 -24.76
CA HIS A 270 -8.35 7.81 -23.62
C HIS A 270 -7.56 9.11 -23.74
N TYR A 271 -7.07 9.61 -22.60
CA TYR A 271 -6.09 10.70 -22.60
C TYR A 271 -4.69 10.19 -22.98
N ASP A 272 -4.05 10.84 -23.93
CA ASP A 272 -2.61 10.78 -24.10
C ASP A 272 -1.95 11.62 -23.00
N PHE A 273 -0.79 11.17 -22.50
CA PHE A 273 0.01 11.88 -21.51
C PHE A 273 1.51 11.76 -21.81
N GLY A 274 2.28 12.64 -21.18
CA GLY A 274 3.71 12.72 -21.39
C GLY A 274 4.50 11.54 -20.83
N GLU A 275 5.80 11.54 -21.11
CA GLU A 275 6.72 10.52 -20.63
C GLU A 275 7.04 10.72 -19.14
N ILE A 276 6.97 9.63 -18.38
CA ILE A 276 7.34 9.59 -16.96
C ILE A 276 8.86 9.46 -16.86
N ASP A 277 9.48 10.23 -15.97
CA ASP A 277 10.92 10.09 -15.68
C ASP A 277 11.20 8.84 -14.84
N TRP A 278 11.44 7.73 -15.52
CA TRP A 278 11.79 6.46 -14.86
C TRP A 278 13.17 6.49 -14.22
N ASN A 279 14.06 7.44 -14.57
CA ASN A 279 15.34 7.61 -13.87
C ASN A 279 15.09 8.16 -12.46
N GLU A 280 14.20 9.16 -12.32
CA GLU A 280 13.76 9.64 -11.00
C GLU A 280 13.20 8.49 -10.16
N PHE A 281 12.28 7.69 -10.72
CA PHE A 281 11.72 6.54 -10.04
C PHE A 281 12.81 5.58 -9.52
N HIS A 282 13.79 5.24 -10.35
CA HIS A 282 14.87 4.36 -9.96
C HIS A 282 15.81 4.96 -8.90
N GLU A 283 16.07 6.26 -8.95
CA GLU A 283 16.86 6.95 -7.92
C GLU A 283 16.11 6.96 -6.57
N VAL A 284 14.80 7.18 -6.56
CA VAL A 284 14.00 7.07 -5.34
C VAL A 284 14.02 5.65 -4.79
N LEU A 285 13.92 4.62 -5.64
CA LEU A 285 14.05 3.21 -5.23
C LEU A 285 15.41 2.86 -4.62
N LYS A 286 16.50 3.53 -5.07
CA LYS A 286 17.85 3.37 -4.51
C LYS A 286 18.06 4.12 -3.20
N GLY A 287 17.12 4.95 -2.78
CA GLY A 287 17.23 5.75 -1.57
C GLY A 287 17.71 7.20 -1.79
N HIS A 288 17.74 7.68 -3.03
CA HIS A 288 18.24 9.01 -3.40
C HIS A 288 17.12 10.03 -3.67
N GLY A 289 15.86 9.68 -3.35
CA GLY A 289 14.72 10.60 -3.51
C GLY A 289 14.74 11.76 -2.51
N PRO A 290 13.84 12.75 -2.71
CA PRO A 290 13.85 14.02 -1.97
C PRO A 290 13.81 13.87 -0.44
N CYS A 291 13.09 12.85 0.06
CA CYS A 291 12.90 12.62 1.49
C CYS A 291 13.35 11.25 1.99
N ASN A 292 13.98 10.41 1.16
CA ASN A 292 14.40 9.06 1.56
C ASN A 292 15.23 9.08 2.86
N ARG A 293 16.23 9.94 2.91
CA ARG A 293 17.15 10.04 4.06
C ARG A 293 16.42 10.43 5.33
N GLU A 294 15.54 11.41 5.24
CA GLU A 294 14.76 11.88 6.40
C GLU A 294 13.75 10.82 6.85
N ARG A 295 13.03 10.18 5.92
CA ARG A 295 12.10 9.08 6.23
C ARG A 295 12.79 7.91 6.90
N MET A 296 14.00 7.56 6.46
CA MET A 296 14.81 6.51 7.05
C MET A 296 15.26 6.89 8.47
N ARG A 297 15.82 8.08 8.64
CA ARG A 297 16.29 8.59 9.93
C ARG A 297 15.17 8.56 10.97
N VAL A 298 14.02 9.13 10.66
CA VAL A 298 12.87 9.19 11.59
C VAL A 298 12.40 7.79 11.99
N ARG A 299 12.35 6.83 11.05
CA ARG A 299 11.95 5.46 11.37
C ARG A 299 12.94 4.75 12.28
N ILE A 300 14.24 4.86 12.00
CA ILE A 300 15.29 4.22 12.80
C ILE A 300 15.28 4.82 14.21
N GLU A 301 15.32 6.13 14.33
CA GLU A 301 15.30 6.81 15.64
C GLU A 301 14.06 6.42 16.46
N ALA A 302 12.86 6.46 15.87
CA ALA A 302 11.64 6.06 16.56
C ALA A 302 11.64 4.58 16.98
N TRP A 303 12.23 3.71 16.16
CA TRP A 303 12.38 2.30 16.50
C TRP A 303 13.34 2.09 17.68
N GLU A 304 14.49 2.73 17.66
CA GLU A 304 15.49 2.65 18.73
C GLU A 304 14.94 3.24 20.04
N GLU A 305 14.38 4.45 19.99
CA GLU A 305 13.76 5.12 21.15
C GLU A 305 12.60 4.30 21.74
N GLY A 306 11.84 3.61 20.92
CA GLY A 306 10.72 2.76 21.33
C GLY A 306 11.13 1.38 21.88
N ALA A 307 12.40 1.02 21.92
CA ALA A 307 12.86 -0.31 22.34
C ALA A 307 12.38 -0.72 23.74
N TRP A 308 12.43 0.21 24.70
CA TRP A 308 11.97 -0.05 26.07
C TRP A 308 10.44 -0.29 26.14
N VAL A 309 9.65 0.36 25.30
CA VAL A 309 8.19 0.15 25.24
C VAL A 309 7.90 -1.28 24.73
N ARG A 310 8.59 -1.72 23.67
CA ARG A 310 8.46 -3.09 23.15
C ARG A 310 8.84 -4.13 24.18
N ALA A 311 9.97 -3.93 24.87
CA ALA A 311 10.39 -4.82 25.95
C ALA A 311 9.37 -4.89 27.10
N ALA A 312 8.79 -3.76 27.49
CA ALA A 312 7.75 -3.72 28.52
C ALA A 312 6.47 -4.44 28.06
N ALA A 313 6.05 -4.24 26.81
CA ALA A 313 4.89 -4.92 26.22
C ALA A 313 5.08 -6.44 26.16
N GLU A 314 6.25 -6.90 25.74
CA GLU A 314 6.60 -8.33 25.71
C GLU A 314 6.62 -8.94 27.12
N ALA A 315 7.20 -8.25 28.11
CA ALA A 315 7.21 -8.70 29.48
C ALA A 315 5.78 -8.83 30.04
N HIS A 316 4.90 -7.87 29.72
CA HIS A 316 3.48 -7.94 30.08
C HIS A 316 2.77 -9.09 29.40
N ALA A 317 2.98 -9.30 28.10
CA ALA A 317 2.38 -10.41 27.37
C ALA A 317 2.80 -11.78 27.93
N ARG A 318 4.11 -11.95 28.23
CA ARG A 318 4.63 -13.17 28.89
C ARG A 318 3.99 -13.41 30.25
N LYS A 319 3.83 -12.36 31.06
CA LYS A 319 3.16 -12.46 32.36
C LYS A 319 1.71 -12.89 32.23
N ARG A 320 0.97 -12.33 31.27
CA ARG A 320 -0.43 -12.74 30.98
C ARG A 320 -0.53 -14.19 30.50
N ALA A 321 0.37 -14.64 29.63
CA ALA A 321 0.39 -16.01 29.15
C ALA A 321 0.71 -17.02 30.27
N ALA A 322 1.51 -16.63 31.25
CA ALA A 322 1.85 -17.45 32.40
C ALA A 322 0.75 -17.43 33.50
N THR A 323 -0.20 -16.53 33.46
CA THR A 323 -1.30 -16.46 34.42
C THR A 323 -2.46 -17.29 33.89
N PRO A 324 -2.99 -18.32 34.65
CA PRO A 324 -4.17 -19.05 34.23
C PRO A 324 -5.30 -18.07 33.91
N GLN A 325 -5.86 -18.19 32.71
CA GLN A 325 -7.06 -17.42 32.36
C GLN A 325 -8.18 -17.83 33.33
N PRO A 326 -8.91 -16.89 33.94
CA PRO A 326 -10.14 -17.26 34.64
C PRO A 326 -11.03 -18.03 33.67
N SER A 327 -11.56 -19.16 34.11
CA SER A 327 -12.50 -19.93 33.29
C SER A 327 -13.56 -18.97 32.74
N PRO A 328 -13.95 -19.09 31.45
CA PRO A 328 -15.06 -18.31 30.95
C PRO A 328 -16.25 -18.47 31.88
N LEU A 329 -16.87 -17.36 32.27
CA LEU A 329 -18.05 -17.36 33.09
C LEU A 329 -19.05 -18.38 32.51
N PRO A 330 -19.68 -19.22 33.34
CA PRO A 330 -20.68 -20.17 32.86
C PRO A 330 -21.67 -19.42 31.96
N VAL A 331 -21.95 -19.99 30.79
CA VAL A 331 -23.01 -19.50 29.90
C VAL A 331 -24.35 -19.82 30.56
N GLY A 332 -24.79 -18.93 31.41
CA GLY A 332 -26.04 -19.06 32.16
C GLY A 332 -26.18 -17.87 33.10
N GLU A 333 -27.26 -17.14 32.91
CA GLU A 333 -27.72 -15.99 33.66
C GLU A 333 -27.25 -14.60 33.12
N ARG A 334 -27.72 -14.27 31.93
CA ARG A 334 -28.10 -12.89 31.63
C ARG A 334 -29.55 -12.70 32.04
N GLU A 335 -29.79 -12.35 33.30
CA GLU A 335 -31.04 -11.69 33.65
C GLU A 335 -31.05 -10.31 32.97
N PHE A 336 -31.95 -10.16 32.01
CA PHE A 336 -32.30 -8.85 31.48
C PHE A 336 -33.02 -8.10 32.60
N VAL A 337 -32.35 -7.15 33.22
CA VAL A 337 -33.05 -6.14 34.01
C VAL A 337 -33.76 -5.22 33.01
N GLN A 338 -35.08 -5.23 33.13
CA GLN A 338 -35.99 -4.36 32.36
C GLN A 338 -35.84 -2.89 32.72
#